data_a53ad57eb890daed71956529b72d80f3
#
_entry.id   a53ad57eb890daed71956529b72d80f3
#
_cell.length_a   1.000
_cell.length_b   1.000
_cell.length_c   1.000
_cell.angle_alpha   90.00
_cell.angle_beta   90.00
_cell.angle_gamma   90.00
#
_symmetry.space_group_name_H-M   'P 1'
#
loop_
_entity.id
_entity.type
_entity.pdbx_description
1 polymer ?
#
loop_
_entity_poly.entity_id
_entity_poly.type
_entity_poly.pdbx_seq_one_letter_code
_entity_poly.pdbx_strand_id
1 'polypeptide(L)'
;MIQFKNFTAAFGKRKVIQGLTCNLPENSITALIGASGSGKTTLLRVLCRMNDRIENFRIEGSVLIGGTDIYRPDSNVYLLRRRVGMIFQKPCVFPKSIFDNVIFGVREVAKISKKDYPDLVEKVLREVFLWEEVKDRLGEKATTLSQGQQQRLTLARTLAVEPEVLLMDEPTSSLDPKSTAAIEKLVQSLKNSHTILWVTHQHDQAKSIADRVLVLEEGRVRPLSPATPFVRQEKSASFTNVLQDAQGCPE
;
A
#
# COMPACT_ATOMS: atom_id res chain seq x y z
N MET A 1 1.56 -8.67 12.14
CA MET A 1 2.52 -9.37 11.24
C MET A 1 1.78 -9.99 10.07
N ILE A 2 2.28 -9.80 8.84
CA ILE A 2 1.76 -10.48 7.63
C ILE A 2 2.70 -11.64 7.32
N GLN A 3 2.15 -12.82 7.05
CA GLN A 3 2.92 -14.02 6.73
C GLN A 3 2.40 -14.67 5.45
N PHE A 4 3.30 -15.01 4.55
CA PHE A 4 3.05 -15.86 3.40
C PHE A 4 3.70 -17.22 3.66
N LYS A 5 2.96 -18.34 3.45
CA LYS A 5 3.44 -19.71 3.64
C LYS A 5 3.24 -20.48 2.34
N ASN A 6 4.32 -20.71 1.60
CA ASN A 6 4.34 -21.38 0.30
C ASN A 6 3.22 -20.89 -0.64
N PHE A 7 3.05 -19.54 -0.66
CA PHE A 7 1.92 -18.92 -1.34
C PHE A 7 2.17 -18.78 -2.84
N THR A 8 1.21 -19.25 -3.63
CA THR A 8 1.19 -19.12 -5.09
C THR A 8 -0.11 -18.43 -5.51
N ALA A 9 -0.03 -17.48 -6.43
CA ALA A 9 -1.18 -16.84 -7.06
C ALA A 9 -1.10 -16.97 -8.57
N ALA A 10 -2.20 -17.36 -9.21
CA ALA A 10 -2.27 -17.60 -10.65
C ALA A 10 -3.57 -17.07 -11.28
N PHE A 11 -3.49 -16.68 -12.55
CA PHE A 11 -4.63 -16.39 -13.42
C PHE A 11 -4.65 -17.46 -14.54
N GLY A 12 -5.60 -18.36 -14.49
CA GLY A 12 -5.63 -19.53 -15.36
C GLY A 12 -4.35 -20.37 -15.21
N LYS A 13 -3.58 -20.51 -16.30
CA LYS A 13 -2.30 -21.25 -16.30
C LYS A 13 -1.08 -20.40 -15.89
N ARG A 14 -1.22 -19.06 -15.86
CA ARG A 14 -0.10 -18.16 -15.58
C ARG A 14 0.06 -17.96 -14.09
N LYS A 15 1.14 -18.49 -13.51
CA LYS A 15 1.56 -18.21 -12.14
C LYS A 15 2.21 -16.83 -12.08
N VAL A 16 1.65 -15.93 -11.28
CA VAL A 16 2.13 -14.55 -11.10
C VAL A 16 2.98 -14.41 -9.85
N ILE A 17 2.65 -15.17 -8.81
CA ILE A 17 3.46 -15.32 -7.58
C ILE A 17 3.69 -16.83 -7.39
N GLN A 18 4.92 -17.23 -7.05
CA GLN A 18 5.29 -18.64 -7.00
C GLN A 18 6.00 -18.98 -5.68
N GLY A 19 5.35 -19.80 -4.84
CA GLY A 19 5.95 -20.39 -3.65
C GLY A 19 6.48 -19.37 -2.64
N LEU A 20 5.84 -18.21 -2.55
CA LEU A 20 6.28 -17.13 -1.64
C LEU A 20 6.19 -17.58 -0.19
N THR A 21 7.33 -17.55 0.51
CA THR A 21 7.42 -17.75 1.95
C THR A 21 8.19 -16.57 2.55
N CYS A 22 7.48 -15.66 3.20
CA CYS A 22 8.09 -14.53 3.87
C CYS A 22 7.19 -13.97 4.98
N ASN A 23 7.83 -13.22 5.88
CA ASN A 23 7.16 -12.50 6.96
C ASN A 23 7.42 -11.01 6.81
N LEU A 24 6.35 -10.19 6.85
CA LEU A 24 6.44 -8.75 6.96
C LEU A 24 6.20 -8.38 8.43
N PRO A 25 7.16 -7.70 9.09
CA PRO A 25 7.01 -7.37 10.51
C PRO A 25 5.91 -6.32 10.72
N GLU A 26 5.37 -6.29 11.93
CA GLU A 26 4.45 -5.25 12.36
C GLU A 26 5.18 -3.91 12.51
N ASN A 27 4.42 -2.83 12.39
CA ASN A 27 4.89 -1.47 12.66
C ASN A 27 6.22 -1.16 11.94
N SER A 28 6.24 -1.44 10.64
CA SER A 28 7.41 -1.25 9.79
C SER A 28 6.99 -0.97 8.35
N ILE A 29 7.89 -0.34 7.62
CA ILE A 29 7.72 -0.14 6.18
C ILE A 29 8.51 -1.23 5.44
N THR A 30 7.80 -2.09 4.71
CA THR A 30 8.41 -3.00 3.73
C THR A 30 8.18 -2.44 2.33
N ALA A 31 9.24 -2.16 1.59
CA ALA A 31 9.13 -1.83 0.17
C ALA A 31 9.14 -3.10 -0.68
N LEU A 32 8.29 -3.14 -1.70
CA LEU A 32 8.28 -4.17 -2.74
C LEU A 32 8.63 -3.53 -4.07
N ILE A 33 9.78 -3.88 -4.61
CA ILE A 33 10.26 -3.40 -5.91
C ILE A 33 10.23 -4.52 -6.95
N GLY A 34 10.30 -4.16 -8.21
CA GLY A 34 10.35 -5.10 -9.34
C GLY A 34 9.86 -4.46 -10.64
N ALA A 35 10.12 -5.09 -11.76
CA ALA A 35 9.73 -4.60 -13.07
C ALA A 35 8.21 -4.40 -13.20
N SER A 36 7.79 -3.58 -14.16
CA SER A 36 6.37 -3.46 -14.50
C SER A 36 5.81 -4.84 -14.91
N GLY A 37 4.61 -5.17 -14.42
CA GLY A 37 3.99 -6.48 -14.72
C GLY A 37 4.56 -7.68 -13.94
N SER A 38 5.51 -7.50 -13.01
CA SER A 38 6.08 -8.59 -12.20
C SER A 38 5.08 -9.22 -11.20
N GLY A 39 3.95 -8.55 -10.91
CA GLY A 39 2.93 -9.06 -9.99
C GLY A 39 2.79 -8.28 -8.67
N LYS A 40 3.47 -7.13 -8.51
CA LYS A 40 3.43 -6.30 -7.30
C LYS A 40 2.00 -5.92 -6.89
N THR A 41 1.25 -5.33 -7.81
CA THR A 41 -0.18 -4.98 -7.59
C THR A 41 -1.03 -6.22 -7.30
N THR A 42 -0.71 -7.37 -7.93
CA THR A 42 -1.41 -8.62 -7.64
C THR A 42 -1.20 -9.04 -6.19
N LEU A 43 0.04 -8.93 -5.68
CA LEU A 43 0.37 -9.25 -4.29
C LEU A 43 -0.35 -8.32 -3.30
N LEU A 44 -0.40 -7.01 -3.57
CA LEU A 44 -1.19 -6.08 -2.76
C LEU A 44 -2.68 -6.46 -2.73
N ARG A 45 -3.26 -6.73 -3.91
CA ARG A 45 -4.67 -7.11 -4.05
C ARG A 45 -5.00 -8.44 -3.39
N VAL A 46 -4.05 -9.35 -3.26
CA VAL A 46 -4.19 -10.60 -2.47
C VAL A 46 -4.46 -10.27 -1.01
N LEU A 47 -3.71 -9.34 -0.41
CA LEU A 47 -3.82 -9.00 1.02
C LEU A 47 -5.17 -8.38 1.41
N CYS A 48 -5.88 -7.74 0.48
CA CYS A 48 -7.24 -7.22 0.69
C CYS A 48 -8.33 -8.03 -0.07
N ARG A 49 -7.96 -9.20 -0.63
CA ARG A 49 -8.85 -10.11 -1.36
C ARG A 49 -9.60 -9.44 -2.51
N MET A 50 -8.95 -8.49 -3.21
CA MET A 50 -9.55 -7.84 -4.39
C MET A 50 -9.49 -8.70 -5.65
N ASN A 51 -8.61 -9.70 -5.70
CA ASN A 51 -8.49 -10.60 -6.84
C ASN A 51 -9.60 -11.66 -6.88
N ASP A 52 -10.32 -11.89 -5.80
CA ASP A 52 -11.35 -12.95 -5.68
C ASP A 52 -12.47 -12.87 -6.74
N ARG A 53 -12.70 -11.66 -7.28
CA ARG A 53 -13.71 -11.41 -8.31
C ARG A 53 -13.18 -11.53 -9.74
N ILE A 54 -11.87 -11.80 -9.90
CA ILE A 54 -11.25 -11.93 -11.22
C ILE A 54 -11.42 -13.39 -11.65
N GLU A 55 -11.98 -13.55 -12.84
CA GLU A 55 -12.19 -14.87 -13.41
C GLU A 55 -10.87 -15.65 -13.50
N ASN A 56 -10.93 -16.93 -13.18
CA ASN A 56 -9.77 -17.85 -13.18
C ASN A 56 -8.63 -17.48 -12.21
N PHE A 57 -8.86 -16.57 -11.24
CA PHE A 57 -7.91 -16.34 -10.16
C PHE A 57 -7.88 -17.55 -9.21
N ARG A 58 -6.68 -18.03 -8.89
CA ARG A 58 -6.46 -19.18 -7.98
C ARG A 58 -5.29 -18.88 -7.06
N ILE A 59 -5.36 -19.47 -5.87
CA ILE A 59 -4.29 -19.43 -4.88
C ILE A 59 -3.97 -20.84 -4.38
N GLU A 60 -2.73 -21.02 -3.95
CA GLU A 60 -2.25 -22.18 -3.20
C GLU A 60 -1.43 -21.65 -2.00
N GLY A 61 -1.32 -22.45 -0.94
CA GLY A 61 -0.67 -22.04 0.30
C GLY A 61 -1.56 -21.16 1.16
N SER A 62 -0.99 -20.35 2.05
CA SER A 62 -1.76 -19.52 2.97
C SER A 62 -1.16 -18.11 3.14
N VAL A 63 -2.05 -17.16 3.50
CA VAL A 63 -1.70 -15.77 3.82
C VAL A 63 -2.31 -15.41 5.16
N LEU A 64 -1.48 -15.09 6.14
CA LEU A 64 -1.94 -14.75 7.47
C LEU A 64 -1.74 -13.26 7.76
N ILE A 65 -2.73 -12.63 8.38
CA ILE A 65 -2.64 -11.28 8.94
C ILE A 65 -3.05 -11.36 10.42
N GLY A 66 -2.13 -10.96 11.31
CA GLY A 66 -2.34 -11.10 12.74
C GLY A 66 -2.58 -12.58 13.17
N GLY A 67 -1.89 -13.52 12.53
CA GLY A 67 -2.03 -14.96 12.79
C GLY A 67 -3.26 -15.64 12.19
N THR A 68 -4.17 -14.88 11.57
CA THR A 68 -5.41 -15.42 10.97
C THR A 68 -5.24 -15.56 9.45
N ASP A 69 -5.51 -16.74 8.90
CA ASP A 69 -5.52 -16.96 7.44
C ASP A 69 -6.70 -16.20 6.83
N ILE A 70 -6.37 -15.29 5.91
CA ILE A 70 -7.37 -14.43 5.27
C ILE A 70 -8.21 -15.13 4.20
N TYR A 71 -7.80 -16.34 3.77
CA TYR A 71 -8.49 -17.15 2.75
C TYR A 71 -9.27 -18.34 3.31
N ARG A 72 -9.32 -18.51 4.62
CA ARG A 72 -10.14 -19.56 5.22
C ARG A 72 -11.64 -19.35 4.87
N PRO A 73 -12.45 -20.44 4.78
CA PRO A 73 -13.85 -20.35 4.33
C PRO A 73 -14.74 -19.41 5.12
N ASP A 74 -14.50 -19.27 6.43
CA ASP A 74 -15.25 -18.41 7.36
C ASP A 74 -14.69 -16.97 7.46
N SER A 75 -13.69 -16.62 6.64
CA SER A 75 -13.08 -15.29 6.65
C SER A 75 -14.06 -14.22 6.17
N ASN A 76 -14.32 -13.23 7.01
CA ASN A 76 -15.14 -12.08 6.67
C ASN A 76 -14.32 -11.02 5.92
N VAL A 77 -14.57 -10.89 4.61
CA VAL A 77 -13.84 -9.97 3.73
C VAL A 77 -14.08 -8.49 4.10
N TYR A 78 -15.25 -8.14 4.63
CA TYR A 78 -15.54 -6.77 5.07
C TYR A 78 -14.69 -6.39 6.29
N LEU A 79 -14.59 -7.29 7.28
CA LEU A 79 -13.73 -7.10 8.44
C LEU A 79 -12.25 -7.06 8.03
N LEU A 80 -11.83 -7.92 7.08
CA LEU A 80 -10.47 -7.87 6.55
C LEU A 80 -10.17 -6.50 5.92
N ARG A 81 -11.04 -5.98 5.05
CA ARG A 81 -10.85 -4.71 4.35
C ARG A 81 -10.95 -3.48 5.26
N ARG A 82 -11.53 -3.62 6.43
CA ARG A 82 -11.45 -2.60 7.49
C ARG A 82 -10.04 -2.55 8.09
N ARG A 83 -9.44 -3.73 8.35
CA ARG A 83 -8.09 -3.85 8.92
C ARG A 83 -6.97 -3.55 7.91
N VAL A 84 -7.25 -3.67 6.62
CA VAL A 84 -6.27 -3.54 5.53
C VAL A 84 -6.72 -2.43 4.58
N GLY A 85 -6.13 -1.25 4.75
CA GLY A 85 -6.34 -0.11 3.86
C GLY A 85 -5.50 -0.19 2.60
N MET A 86 -6.04 0.23 1.46
CA MET A 86 -5.31 0.25 0.18
C MET A 86 -5.34 1.64 -0.44
N ILE A 87 -4.16 2.15 -0.77
CA ILE A 87 -3.92 3.39 -1.50
C ILE A 87 -3.47 3.04 -2.91
N PHE A 88 -4.19 3.53 -3.89
CA PHE A 88 -3.93 3.27 -5.31
C PHE A 88 -2.96 4.29 -5.91
N GLN A 89 -2.35 3.92 -7.01
CA GLN A 89 -1.45 4.77 -7.80
C GLN A 89 -2.10 6.10 -8.19
N LYS A 90 -3.34 6.05 -8.69
CA LYS A 90 -4.13 7.25 -8.97
C LYS A 90 -5.03 7.55 -7.78
N PRO A 91 -5.04 8.80 -7.28
CA PRO A 91 -5.96 9.19 -6.22
C PRO A 91 -7.40 8.85 -6.60
N CYS A 92 -8.12 8.19 -5.69
CA CYS A 92 -9.52 7.81 -5.91
C CYS A 92 -10.41 8.58 -4.92
N VAL A 93 -10.65 9.87 -5.20
CA VAL A 93 -11.60 10.67 -4.43
C VAL A 93 -13.02 10.52 -4.96
N PHE A 94 -13.99 10.52 -4.06
CA PHE A 94 -15.39 10.52 -4.44
C PHE A 94 -15.83 11.93 -4.88
N PRO A 95 -16.80 12.09 -5.80
CA PRO A 95 -17.35 13.38 -6.20
C PRO A 95 -18.28 13.96 -5.12
N LYS A 96 -17.78 14.00 -3.89
CA LYS A 96 -18.39 14.47 -2.66
C LYS A 96 -17.52 15.55 -2.05
N SER A 97 -17.97 16.16 -0.94
CA SER A 97 -17.16 17.11 -0.19
C SER A 97 -15.87 16.48 0.37
N ILE A 98 -14.89 17.32 0.74
CA ILE A 98 -13.69 16.88 1.44
C ILE A 98 -14.08 16.17 2.72
N PHE A 99 -14.97 16.76 3.51
CA PHE A 99 -15.53 16.18 4.73
C PHE A 99 -16.15 14.79 4.48
N ASP A 100 -17.07 14.69 3.50
CA ASP A 100 -17.74 13.43 3.20
C ASP A 100 -16.81 12.34 2.69
N ASN A 101 -15.70 12.71 2.02
CA ASN A 101 -14.67 11.75 1.65
C ASN A 101 -14.04 11.11 2.88
N VAL A 102 -13.67 11.89 3.88
CA VAL A 102 -13.03 11.38 5.11
C VAL A 102 -13.96 10.42 5.86
N ILE A 103 -15.21 10.84 6.10
CA ILE A 103 -16.13 10.05 6.93
C ILE A 103 -16.83 8.93 6.17
N PHE A 104 -16.56 8.75 4.87
CA PHE A 104 -17.28 7.78 4.03
C PHE A 104 -17.20 6.35 4.59
N GLY A 105 -16.00 5.86 4.89
CA GLY A 105 -15.81 4.53 5.47
C GLY A 105 -16.33 4.43 6.92
N VAL A 106 -16.19 5.51 7.67
CA VAL A 106 -16.61 5.56 9.07
C VAL A 106 -18.12 5.41 9.25
N ARG A 107 -18.91 5.98 8.34
CA ARG A 107 -20.38 5.83 8.34
C ARG A 107 -20.84 4.38 8.26
N GLU A 108 -20.06 3.53 7.57
CA GLU A 108 -20.45 2.13 7.33
C GLU A 108 -19.91 1.16 8.39
N VAL A 109 -18.79 1.48 9.03
CA VAL A 109 -18.06 0.49 9.82
C VAL A 109 -17.79 0.90 11.27
N ALA A 110 -17.83 2.17 11.60
CA ALA A 110 -17.47 2.65 12.93
C ALA A 110 -18.74 3.01 13.74
N LYS A 111 -18.74 2.61 15.03
CA LYS A 111 -19.76 3.05 16.01
C LYS A 111 -19.41 4.45 16.56
N ILE A 112 -19.12 5.40 15.68
CA ILE A 112 -18.81 6.79 16.04
C ILE A 112 -20.07 7.62 15.88
N SER A 113 -20.39 8.44 16.89
CA SER A 113 -21.53 9.34 16.83
C SER A 113 -21.31 10.42 15.77
N LYS A 114 -22.35 10.82 15.05
CA LYS A 114 -22.27 11.90 14.05
C LYS A 114 -21.73 13.21 14.62
N LYS A 115 -21.95 13.48 15.90
CA LYS A 115 -21.43 14.67 16.60
C LYS A 115 -19.90 14.68 16.70
N ASP A 116 -19.26 13.50 16.66
CA ASP A 116 -17.81 13.34 16.79
C ASP A 116 -17.09 13.34 15.43
N TYR A 117 -17.84 13.42 14.30
CA TYR A 117 -17.26 13.45 12.95
C TYR A 117 -16.35 14.66 12.70
N PRO A 118 -16.69 15.91 13.14
CA PRO A 118 -15.80 17.04 12.94
C PRO A 118 -14.41 16.84 13.56
N ASP A 119 -14.36 16.35 14.80
CA ASP A 119 -13.11 16.10 15.54
C ASP A 119 -12.28 14.99 14.86
N LEU A 120 -12.94 13.92 14.39
CA LEU A 120 -12.28 12.87 13.62
C LEU A 120 -11.70 13.41 12.30
N VAL A 121 -12.47 14.22 11.56
CA VAL A 121 -12.04 14.81 10.29
C VAL A 121 -10.83 15.71 10.51
N GLU A 122 -10.87 16.59 11.51
CA GLU A 122 -9.71 17.43 11.87
C GLU A 122 -8.51 16.56 12.22
N LYS A 123 -8.67 15.56 13.10
CA LYS A 123 -7.59 14.65 13.54
C LYS A 123 -6.89 14.03 12.33
N VAL A 124 -7.63 13.35 11.46
CA VAL A 124 -7.00 12.61 10.35
C VAL A 124 -6.47 13.53 9.25
N LEU A 125 -7.07 14.71 9.02
CA LEU A 125 -6.55 15.69 8.08
C LEU A 125 -5.26 16.34 8.59
N ARG A 126 -5.11 16.54 9.91
CA ARG A 126 -3.84 16.96 10.53
C ARG A 126 -2.78 15.87 10.40
N GLU A 127 -3.13 14.63 10.65
CA GLU A 127 -2.24 13.47 10.53
C GLU A 127 -1.64 13.36 9.13
N VAL A 128 -2.43 13.64 8.07
CA VAL A 128 -1.95 13.62 6.68
C VAL A 128 -1.41 14.98 6.19
N PHE A 129 -1.16 15.95 7.08
CA PHE A 129 -0.67 17.30 6.75
C PHE A 129 -1.54 18.03 5.70
N LEU A 130 -2.85 17.84 5.74
CA LEU A 130 -3.78 18.46 4.79
C LEU A 130 -4.69 19.51 5.46
N TRP A 131 -4.84 19.48 6.79
CA TRP A 131 -5.79 20.31 7.52
C TRP A 131 -5.66 21.82 7.21
N GLU A 132 -4.46 22.36 7.32
CA GLU A 132 -4.22 23.80 7.12
C GLU A 132 -4.54 24.29 5.69
N GLU A 133 -4.54 23.37 4.73
CA GLU A 133 -4.85 23.67 3.33
C GLU A 133 -6.36 23.62 3.02
N VAL A 134 -7.16 22.93 3.86
CA VAL A 134 -8.57 22.64 3.53
C VAL A 134 -9.57 22.96 4.63
N LYS A 135 -9.15 23.36 5.82
CA LYS A 135 -10.02 23.59 7.00
C LYS A 135 -11.18 24.56 6.73
N ASP A 136 -10.96 25.60 5.92
CA ASP A 136 -11.95 26.62 5.60
C ASP A 136 -12.86 26.27 4.41
N ARG A 137 -12.63 25.09 3.79
CA ARG A 137 -13.36 24.64 2.58
C ARG A 137 -13.73 23.16 2.60
N LEU A 138 -13.95 22.59 3.77
CA LEU A 138 -14.31 21.18 3.95
C LEU A 138 -15.60 20.77 3.20
N GLY A 139 -16.50 21.72 2.93
CA GLY A 139 -17.72 21.53 2.15
C GLY A 139 -17.50 21.47 0.64
N GLU A 140 -16.34 21.89 0.13
CA GLU A 140 -16.06 21.88 -1.31
C GLU A 140 -15.87 20.45 -1.84
N LYS A 141 -16.07 20.28 -3.16
CA LYS A 141 -15.85 18.98 -3.82
C LYS A 141 -14.37 18.58 -3.75
N ALA A 142 -14.10 17.36 -3.32
CA ALA A 142 -12.75 16.83 -3.27
C ALA A 142 -12.03 16.77 -4.63
N THR A 143 -12.80 16.77 -5.73
CA THR A 143 -12.26 16.79 -7.10
C THR A 143 -11.57 18.10 -7.48
N THR A 144 -11.78 19.18 -6.72
CA THR A 144 -11.09 20.48 -6.94
C THR A 144 -9.67 20.51 -6.38
N LEU A 145 -9.31 19.54 -5.55
CA LEU A 145 -7.99 19.44 -4.96
C LEU A 145 -6.93 19.05 -5.99
N SER A 146 -5.67 19.48 -5.76
CA SER A 146 -4.53 18.99 -6.53
C SER A 146 -4.32 17.48 -6.34
N GLN A 147 -3.60 16.81 -7.25
CA GLN A 147 -3.35 15.38 -7.13
C GLN A 147 -2.69 15.00 -5.80
N GLY A 148 -1.70 15.77 -5.34
CA GLY A 148 -1.06 15.52 -4.05
C GLY A 148 -2.00 15.70 -2.87
N GLN A 149 -2.90 16.70 -2.91
CA GLN A 149 -3.96 16.89 -1.91
C GLN A 149 -4.98 15.75 -1.96
N GLN A 150 -5.39 15.31 -3.16
CA GLN A 150 -6.29 14.17 -3.33
C GLN A 150 -5.68 12.87 -2.79
N GLN A 151 -4.38 12.66 -2.99
CA GLN A 151 -3.69 11.48 -2.46
C GLN A 151 -3.67 11.50 -0.93
N ARG A 152 -3.34 12.65 -0.32
CA ARG A 152 -3.41 12.83 1.14
C ARG A 152 -4.84 12.68 1.67
N LEU A 153 -5.86 13.18 0.96
CA LEU A 153 -7.26 12.97 1.33
C LEU A 153 -7.67 11.49 1.27
N THR A 154 -7.20 10.75 0.24
CA THR A 154 -7.43 9.30 0.14
C THR A 154 -6.80 8.57 1.34
N LEU A 155 -5.61 9.01 1.77
CA LEU A 155 -4.95 8.45 2.94
C LEU A 155 -5.72 8.81 4.23
N ALA A 156 -6.16 10.06 4.41
CA ALA A 156 -7.01 10.49 5.54
C ALA A 156 -8.28 9.63 5.66
N ARG A 157 -8.98 9.41 4.54
CA ARG A 157 -10.15 8.54 4.48
C ARG A 157 -9.83 7.11 4.91
N THR A 158 -8.67 6.61 4.52
CA THR A 158 -8.22 5.25 4.87
C THR A 158 -7.87 5.18 6.36
N LEU A 159 -7.15 6.16 6.90
CA LEU A 159 -6.79 6.23 8.33
C LEU A 159 -8.00 6.42 9.25
N ALA A 160 -9.06 7.08 8.78
CA ALA A 160 -10.27 7.32 9.57
C ALA A 160 -10.97 6.04 10.06
N VAL A 161 -10.73 4.89 9.45
CA VAL A 161 -11.25 3.58 9.87
C VAL A 161 -10.24 2.77 10.71
N GLU A 162 -9.11 3.38 11.06
CA GLU A 162 -8.05 2.80 11.92
C GLU A 162 -7.55 1.43 11.42
N PRO A 163 -6.98 1.34 10.20
CA PRO A 163 -6.48 0.09 9.67
C PRO A 163 -5.18 -0.33 10.38
N GLU A 164 -4.93 -1.63 10.50
CA GLU A 164 -3.65 -2.18 11.01
C GLU A 164 -2.57 -2.20 9.94
N VAL A 165 -3.00 -2.36 8.69
CA VAL A 165 -2.12 -2.52 7.51
C VAL A 165 -2.46 -1.47 6.46
N LEU A 166 -1.42 -0.84 5.92
CA LEU A 166 -1.53 0.08 4.78
C LEU A 166 -0.80 -0.51 3.57
N LEU A 167 -1.54 -0.75 2.51
CA LEU A 167 -1.02 -1.19 1.21
C LEU A 167 -0.96 0.01 0.28
N MET A 168 0.22 0.31 -0.28
CA MET A 168 0.43 1.48 -1.12
C MET A 168 0.99 1.07 -2.48
N ASP A 169 0.18 1.20 -3.52
CA ASP A 169 0.54 0.83 -4.89
C ASP A 169 1.03 2.06 -5.66
N GLU A 170 2.34 2.25 -5.72
CA GLU A 170 3.02 3.38 -6.38
C GLU A 170 2.41 4.75 -6.04
N PRO A 171 2.21 5.10 -4.76
CA PRO A 171 1.35 6.23 -4.34
C PRO A 171 1.87 7.61 -4.72
N THR A 172 3.11 7.70 -5.21
CA THR A 172 3.77 8.96 -5.57
C THR A 172 4.14 9.07 -7.05
N SER A 173 3.88 8.04 -7.86
CA SER A 173 4.37 7.96 -9.25
C SER A 173 3.83 9.06 -10.18
N SER A 174 2.69 9.67 -9.83
CA SER A 174 2.06 10.75 -10.61
C SER A 174 2.13 12.12 -9.93
N LEU A 175 2.94 12.25 -8.86
CA LEU A 175 3.04 13.47 -8.07
C LEU A 175 4.32 14.24 -8.40
N ASP A 176 4.25 15.56 -8.18
CA ASP A 176 5.42 16.42 -8.21
C ASP A 176 6.38 16.13 -7.04
N PRO A 177 7.66 16.54 -7.12
CA PRO A 177 8.66 16.22 -6.09
C PRO A 177 8.28 16.69 -4.68
N LYS A 178 7.61 17.87 -4.54
CA LYS A 178 7.19 18.41 -3.25
C LYS A 178 6.09 17.56 -2.62
N SER A 179 5.10 17.17 -3.41
CA SER A 179 4.01 16.28 -2.99
C SER A 179 4.53 14.88 -2.66
N THR A 180 5.50 14.37 -3.44
CA THR A 180 6.18 13.10 -3.17
C THR A 180 6.86 13.12 -1.81
N ALA A 181 7.70 14.13 -1.53
CA ALA A 181 8.39 14.26 -0.26
C ALA A 181 7.42 14.37 0.94
N ALA A 182 6.28 15.05 0.75
CA ALA A 182 5.25 15.15 1.77
C ALA A 182 4.63 13.77 2.10
N ILE A 183 4.32 12.96 1.08
CA ILE A 183 3.79 11.60 1.27
C ILE A 183 4.83 10.68 1.92
N GLU A 184 6.09 10.73 1.51
CA GLU A 184 7.17 9.94 2.11
C GLU A 184 7.35 10.26 3.60
N LYS A 185 7.41 11.55 3.96
CA LYS A 185 7.48 12.01 5.35
C LYS A 185 6.29 11.52 6.16
N LEU A 186 5.09 11.62 5.60
CA LEU A 186 3.87 11.13 6.22
C LEU A 186 3.94 9.63 6.50
N VAL A 187 4.31 8.83 5.51
CA VAL A 187 4.41 7.37 5.66
C VAL A 187 5.45 6.97 6.71
N GLN A 188 6.56 7.69 6.77
CA GLN A 188 7.55 7.48 7.83
C GLN A 188 6.99 7.79 9.23
N SER A 189 6.09 8.76 9.37
CA SER A 189 5.45 9.06 10.67
C SER A 189 4.44 7.97 11.08
N LEU A 190 3.83 7.28 10.12
CA LEU A 190 2.83 6.23 10.35
C LEU A 190 3.43 4.86 10.72
N LYS A 191 4.72 4.62 10.46
CA LYS A 191 5.33 3.30 10.61
C LYS A 191 5.29 2.72 12.02
N ASN A 192 5.25 3.57 13.05
CA ASN A 192 5.24 3.12 14.44
C ASN A 192 3.86 2.57 14.88
N SER A 193 2.81 2.88 14.13
CA SER A 193 1.43 2.48 14.42
C SER A 193 0.81 1.57 13.35
N HIS A 194 1.44 1.48 12.19
CA HIS A 194 0.90 0.72 11.05
C HIS A 194 1.96 -0.18 10.41
N THR A 195 1.51 -1.33 9.93
CA THR A 195 2.32 -2.19 9.05
C THR A 195 2.13 -1.73 7.62
N ILE A 196 3.19 -1.28 6.95
CA ILE A 196 3.10 -0.63 5.64
C ILE A 196 3.80 -1.49 4.59
N LEU A 197 3.09 -1.83 3.50
CA LEU A 197 3.66 -2.43 2.30
C LEU A 197 3.62 -1.39 1.16
N TRP A 198 4.78 -0.85 0.83
CA TRP A 198 4.97 0.18 -0.19
C TRP A 198 5.49 -0.41 -1.49
N VAL A 199 4.71 -0.34 -2.53
CA VAL A 199 5.14 -0.75 -3.89
C VAL A 199 5.68 0.46 -4.64
N THR A 200 6.85 0.31 -5.24
CA THR A 200 7.45 1.31 -6.12
C THR A 200 8.36 0.62 -7.14
N HIS A 201 8.59 1.27 -8.28
CA HIS A 201 9.64 0.90 -9.22
C HIS A 201 10.92 1.74 -9.02
N GLN A 202 10.89 2.73 -8.13
CA GLN A 202 12.02 3.62 -7.83
C GLN A 202 12.87 3.03 -6.69
N HIS A 203 14.06 2.55 -7.03
CA HIS A 203 14.97 1.90 -6.08
C HIS A 203 15.45 2.84 -4.97
N ASP A 204 15.78 4.09 -5.32
CA ASP A 204 16.27 5.07 -4.34
C ASP A 204 15.18 5.47 -3.34
N GLN A 205 13.94 5.60 -3.82
CA GLN A 205 12.79 5.81 -2.97
C GLN A 205 12.59 4.65 -1.97
N ALA A 206 12.62 3.41 -2.47
CA ALA A 206 12.49 2.23 -1.61
C ALA A 206 13.56 2.20 -0.51
N LYS A 207 14.82 2.54 -0.86
CA LYS A 207 15.93 2.59 0.10
C LYS A 207 15.79 3.71 1.13
N SER A 208 15.21 4.85 0.74
CA SER A 208 15.11 6.01 1.63
C SER A 208 14.01 5.87 2.68
N ILE A 209 12.91 5.18 2.34
CA ILE A 209 11.71 5.13 3.20
C ILE A 209 11.55 3.81 3.96
N ALA A 210 12.05 2.68 3.42
CA ALA A 210 11.73 1.36 3.93
C ALA A 210 12.73 0.83 4.96
N ASP A 211 12.21 0.14 5.97
CA ASP A 211 13.00 -0.64 6.92
C ASP A 211 13.48 -1.95 6.27
N ARG A 212 12.74 -2.44 5.26
CA ARG A 212 13.08 -3.66 4.47
C ARG A 212 12.67 -3.48 3.01
N VAL A 213 13.45 -4.07 2.12
CA VAL A 213 13.14 -4.09 0.68
C VAL A 213 13.03 -5.54 0.20
N LEU A 214 11.93 -5.85 -0.48
CA LEU A 214 11.71 -7.11 -1.17
C LEU A 214 11.77 -6.87 -2.68
N VAL A 215 12.32 -7.83 -3.42
CA VAL A 215 12.37 -7.78 -4.88
C VAL A 215 11.49 -8.88 -5.44
N LEU A 216 10.55 -8.50 -6.30
CA LEU A 216 9.69 -9.44 -7.03
C LEU A 216 10.15 -9.54 -8.49
N GLU A 217 10.72 -10.68 -8.83
CA GLU A 217 11.20 -11.02 -10.18
C GLU A 217 10.61 -12.36 -10.61
N GLU A 218 10.07 -12.45 -11.81
CA GLU A 218 9.51 -13.68 -12.42
C GLU A 218 8.55 -14.44 -11.49
N GLY A 219 7.75 -13.72 -10.72
CA GLY A 219 6.82 -14.29 -9.75
C GLY A 219 7.46 -14.80 -8.46
N ARG A 220 8.76 -14.64 -8.29
CA ARG A 220 9.48 -15.01 -7.07
C ARG A 220 9.89 -13.79 -6.28
N VAL A 221 9.63 -13.82 -4.99
CA VAL A 221 10.14 -12.82 -4.08
C VAL A 221 11.47 -13.32 -3.55
N ARG A 222 12.54 -12.56 -3.80
CA ARG A 222 13.83 -12.85 -3.16
C ARG A 222 13.77 -12.35 -1.73
N PRO A 223 13.90 -13.21 -0.71
CA PRO A 223 14.00 -12.74 0.64
C PRO A 223 15.32 -11.98 0.77
N LEU A 224 15.25 -10.71 1.11
CA LEU A 224 16.41 -10.06 1.70
C LEU A 224 16.63 -10.76 3.04
N SER A 225 17.85 -11.24 3.27
CA SER A 225 18.23 -11.98 4.47
C SER A 225 17.67 -11.29 5.73
N PRO A 226 17.04 -12.02 6.67
CA PRO A 226 16.35 -11.42 7.82
C PRO A 226 17.28 -10.71 8.82
N ALA A 227 18.56 -10.65 8.56
CA ALA A 227 19.58 -10.20 9.52
C ALA A 227 20.39 -8.97 9.06
N THR A 228 20.05 -8.32 7.95
CA THR A 228 20.78 -7.11 7.59
C THR A 228 19.81 -5.94 7.58
N PRO A 229 19.86 -5.04 8.58
CA PRO A 229 19.38 -3.69 8.32
C PRO A 229 20.10 -3.24 7.06
N PHE A 230 19.39 -2.59 6.14
CA PHE A 230 19.97 -2.05 4.91
C PHE A 230 20.92 -0.92 5.31
N VAL A 231 22.05 -1.29 5.91
CA VAL A 231 23.20 -0.40 6.10
C VAL A 231 23.67 -0.12 4.68
N ARG A 232 23.72 1.16 4.33
CA ARG A 232 24.31 1.69 3.10
C ARG A 232 25.59 0.90 2.78
N GLN A 233 25.48 -0.19 2.02
CA GLN A 233 26.62 -0.77 1.35
C GLN A 233 26.65 -0.15 -0.04
N GLU A 234 27.73 0.57 -0.26
CA GLU A 234 28.15 1.06 -1.56
C GLU A 234 28.13 -0.08 -2.57
N LYS A 235 27.49 0.22 -3.72
CA LYS A 235 27.62 -0.44 -5.02
C LYS A 235 28.03 -1.93 -4.99
N SER A 236 27.10 -2.85 -4.85
CA SER A 236 27.31 -4.20 -5.36
C SER A 236 26.85 -4.24 -6.82
N ALA A 237 27.74 -4.70 -7.69
CA ALA A 237 27.62 -4.67 -9.15
C ALA A 237 26.47 -5.49 -9.75
N SER A 238 25.65 -6.16 -8.93
CA SER A 238 24.54 -7.00 -9.40
C SER A 238 23.27 -6.23 -9.78
N PHE A 239 23.12 -4.96 -9.34
CA PHE A 239 21.95 -4.15 -9.68
C PHE A 239 22.10 -3.38 -10.99
N THR A 240 23.33 -3.22 -11.49
CA THR A 240 23.60 -2.48 -12.72
C THR A 240 23.31 -3.34 -13.97
N ASN A 241 23.43 -4.65 -13.89
CA ASN A 241 23.21 -5.55 -15.03
C ASN A 241 21.74 -5.71 -15.43
N VAL A 242 20.79 -5.51 -14.51
CA VAL A 242 19.35 -5.61 -14.85
C VAL A 242 18.88 -4.42 -15.70
N LEU A 243 19.59 -3.28 -15.65
CA LEU A 243 19.26 -2.11 -16.47
C LEU A 243 19.95 -2.11 -17.84
N GLN A 244 21.04 -2.87 -18.02
CA GLN A 244 21.72 -2.96 -19.31
C GLN A 244 21.06 -3.95 -20.28
N ASP A 245 20.46 -5.04 -19.76
CA ASP A 245 19.78 -6.03 -20.63
C ASP A 245 18.42 -5.55 -21.17
N ALA A 246 17.87 -4.44 -20.64
CA ALA A 246 16.63 -3.85 -21.13
C ALA A 246 16.79 -2.87 -22.31
N GLN A 247 18.04 -2.58 -22.76
CA GLN A 247 18.31 -1.68 -23.88
C GLN A 247 18.73 -2.38 -25.16
N GLY A 248 18.73 -3.70 -25.21
CA GLY A 248 19.08 -4.49 -26.38
C GLY A 248 17.87 -5.11 -27.08
N CYS A 249 17.01 -4.32 -27.73
CA CYS A 249 16.21 -4.80 -28.85
C CYS A 249 16.81 -4.24 -30.15
N PRO A 250 17.25 -5.07 -31.09
CA PRO A 250 17.61 -4.62 -32.43
C PRO A 250 16.34 -4.28 -33.24
N GLU A 251 16.50 -3.37 -34.17
CA GLU A 251 15.54 -2.90 -35.18
C GLU A 251 14.87 -4.02 -35.97
#